data_1214c758c144d81876b7e771830b06b5
#
_entry.id   1214c758c144d81876b7e771830b06b5
#
_cell.length_a   1.000
_cell.length_b   1.000
_cell.length_c   1.000
_cell.angle_alpha   90.00
_cell.angle_beta   90.00
_cell.angle_gamma   90.00
#
_symmetry.space_group_name_H-M   'P 1'
#
loop_
_entity.id
_entity.type
_entity.pdbx_description
1 polymer ?
#
loop_
_entity_poly.entity_id
_entity_poly.type
_entity_poly.pdbx_seq_one_letter_code
_entity_poly.pdbx_strand_id
1 'polypeptide(L)'
;MAPITLDMIRRRAEHNEGMVGNLEEIALHQQEIEKIEALGQICRHLKILYMQNNLISKLQNLHRLKELEYLNMALNNVTKIENLQRCESLQKLDLTMNFITKASLLTVHTLDACPKLDDLYLMGNPCADFGGYRAFVIGTLPQLRRLDGKDVTPSERILSKQELPRVTERLMKELRADGVDIEEASRVSDARDLGPDEDDIAEVLAMPEDERPWTAATRVAKKALASPMASAAPCAVRARGRARPAR
;
A
#
# COMPACT_ATOMS: atom_id res chain seq x y z
N MET A 1 20.34 7.97 9.33
CA MET A 1 18.89 7.77 9.25
C MET A 1 18.19 9.05 9.67
N ALA A 2 17.50 9.69 8.76
CA ALA A 2 16.70 10.87 9.09
C ALA A 2 15.22 10.46 9.23
N PRO A 3 14.69 10.34 10.48
CA PRO A 3 13.26 10.10 10.68
C PRO A 3 12.46 11.33 10.28
N ILE A 4 11.25 11.11 9.78
CA ILE A 4 10.33 12.22 9.52
C ILE A 4 9.84 12.75 10.88
N THR A 5 10.28 13.95 11.25
CA THR A 5 9.91 14.59 12.51
C THR A 5 8.93 15.73 12.28
N LEU A 6 8.15 16.08 13.32
CA LEU A 6 7.25 17.23 13.27
C LEU A 6 8.01 18.53 12.94
N ASP A 7 9.24 18.68 13.44
CA ASP A 7 10.08 19.87 13.16
C ASP A 7 10.53 19.92 11.68
N MET A 8 10.83 18.76 11.08
CA MET A 8 11.11 18.67 9.64
C MET A 8 9.89 19.09 8.82
N ILE A 9 8.71 18.58 9.17
CA ILE A 9 7.45 18.93 8.51
C ILE A 9 7.17 20.44 8.65
N ARG A 10 7.30 21.00 9.85
CA ARG A 10 7.08 22.44 10.10
C ARG A 10 8.01 23.33 9.28
N ARG A 11 9.30 23.01 9.21
CA ARG A 11 10.26 23.77 8.38
C ARG A 11 9.90 23.72 6.89
N ARG A 12 9.33 22.62 6.43
CA ARG A 12 8.90 22.47 5.02
C ARG A 12 7.50 23.04 4.77
N ALA A 13 6.72 23.30 5.82
CA ALA A 13 5.40 23.91 5.78
C ALA A 13 5.42 25.43 6.05
N GLU A 14 6.57 26.11 5.87
CA GLU A 14 6.69 27.57 6.07
C GLU A 14 5.70 28.36 5.23
N HIS A 15 5.39 27.90 4.01
CA HIS A 15 4.38 28.48 3.14
C HIS A 15 2.94 28.42 3.69
N ASN A 16 2.69 27.59 4.71
CA ASN A 16 1.42 27.42 5.39
C ASN A 16 1.49 27.93 6.86
N GLU A 17 2.32 28.93 7.13
CA GLU A 17 2.52 29.54 8.47
C GLU A 17 2.89 28.51 9.55
N GLY A 18 3.47 27.35 9.15
CA GLY A 18 3.83 26.25 10.04
C GLY A 18 2.63 25.44 10.55
N MET A 19 1.43 25.69 10.06
CA MET A 19 0.24 24.87 10.36
C MET A 19 0.30 23.57 9.58
N VAL A 20 0.47 22.46 10.27
CA VAL A 20 0.65 21.13 9.64
C VAL A 20 -0.65 20.38 9.46
N GLY A 21 -1.70 20.69 10.23
CA GLY A 21 -2.98 19.97 10.19
C GLY A 21 -3.75 20.15 8.88
N ASN A 22 -3.65 21.33 8.25
CA ASN A 22 -4.34 21.67 7.00
C ASN A 22 -3.38 21.65 5.79
N LEU A 23 -2.25 20.97 5.91
CA LEU A 23 -1.24 20.95 4.86
C LEU A 23 -1.70 20.07 3.70
N GLU A 24 -1.84 20.69 2.51
CA GLU A 24 -2.25 19.99 1.29
C GLU A 24 -1.05 19.52 0.45
N GLU A 25 0.10 20.19 0.59
CA GLU A 25 1.30 19.89 -0.18
C GLU A 25 2.55 19.94 0.70
N ILE A 26 3.45 18.94 0.55
CA ILE A 26 4.75 18.95 1.22
C ILE A 26 5.87 18.42 0.33
N ALA A 27 7.04 19.09 0.40
CA ALA A 27 8.25 18.69 -0.27
C ALA A 27 9.30 18.18 0.73
N LEU A 28 9.46 16.85 0.78
CA LEU A 28 10.43 16.13 1.61
C LEU A 28 11.55 15.48 0.77
N HIS A 29 11.84 16.04 -0.40
CA HIS A 29 12.91 15.55 -1.23
C HIS A 29 14.31 15.80 -0.62
N GLN A 30 15.26 14.94 -0.94
CA GLN A 30 16.69 15.09 -0.54
C GLN A 30 16.90 15.20 0.98
N GLN A 31 16.18 14.38 1.77
CA GLN A 31 16.26 14.40 3.23
C GLN A 31 16.85 13.11 3.81
N GLU A 32 17.42 12.22 2.97
CA GLU A 32 17.97 10.92 3.38
C GLU A 32 17.00 10.06 4.20
N ILE A 33 15.70 10.19 3.89
CA ILE A 33 14.62 9.45 4.56
C ILE A 33 14.66 8.00 4.10
N GLU A 34 14.69 7.06 5.04
CA GLU A 34 14.64 5.62 4.76
C GLU A 34 13.25 5.01 4.94
N LYS A 35 12.43 5.60 5.82
CA LYS A 35 11.07 5.11 6.13
C LYS A 35 10.06 6.22 6.14
N ILE A 36 8.88 5.94 5.62
CA ILE A 36 7.74 6.85 5.72
C ILE A 36 7.08 6.60 7.08
N GLU A 37 7.18 7.60 7.96
CA GLU A 37 6.61 7.55 9.31
C GLU A 37 5.85 8.85 9.60
N ALA A 38 4.91 8.80 10.55
CA ALA A 38 4.20 9.96 11.10
C ALA A 38 3.36 10.82 10.13
N LEU A 39 3.58 10.80 8.81
CA LEU A 39 2.88 11.68 7.86
C LEU A 39 1.36 11.53 7.93
N GLY A 40 0.85 10.28 7.93
CA GLY A 40 -0.57 10.02 7.99
C GLY A 40 -1.24 10.44 9.32
N GLN A 41 -0.46 10.60 10.39
CA GLN A 41 -0.95 11.08 11.68
C GLN A 41 -1.00 12.62 11.74
N ILE A 42 0.00 13.25 11.11
CA ILE A 42 0.23 14.70 11.22
C ILE A 42 -0.49 15.47 10.11
N CYS A 43 -0.45 14.97 8.87
CA CYS A 43 -0.88 15.66 7.65
C CYS A 43 -1.99 14.89 6.93
N ARG A 44 -3.17 14.72 7.53
CA ARG A 44 -4.27 13.89 7.00
C ARG A 44 -4.89 14.42 5.69
N HIS A 45 -4.83 15.72 5.46
CA HIS A 45 -5.39 16.39 4.28
C HIS A 45 -4.40 16.56 3.13
N LEU A 46 -3.27 15.82 3.19
CA LEU A 46 -2.24 15.92 2.19
C LEU A 46 -2.72 15.40 0.84
N LYS A 47 -2.62 16.26 -0.19
CA LYS A 47 -2.97 15.97 -1.58
C LYS A 47 -1.73 15.69 -2.43
N ILE A 48 -0.63 16.39 -2.14
CA ILE A 48 0.61 16.29 -2.92
C ILE A 48 1.79 16.00 -2.01
N LEU A 49 2.50 14.90 -2.28
CA LEU A 49 3.67 14.48 -1.51
C LEU A 49 4.88 14.27 -2.42
N TYR A 50 5.90 15.11 -2.24
CA TYR A 50 7.18 14.98 -2.92
C TYR A 50 8.21 14.33 -2.00
N MET A 51 8.64 13.13 -2.35
CA MET A 51 9.67 12.37 -1.60
C MET A 51 10.81 11.89 -2.50
N GLN A 52 11.01 12.54 -3.65
CA GLN A 52 12.06 12.15 -4.58
C GLN A 52 13.45 12.32 -3.97
N ASN A 53 14.38 11.47 -4.45
CA ASN A 53 15.79 11.48 -4.03
C ASN A 53 15.95 11.28 -2.50
N ASN A 54 15.38 10.17 -2.00
CA ASN A 54 15.54 9.67 -0.65
C ASN A 54 16.02 8.20 -0.69
N LEU A 55 16.05 7.53 0.46
CA LEU A 55 16.54 6.15 0.60
C LEU A 55 15.41 5.16 0.91
N ILE A 56 14.18 5.49 0.54
CA ILE A 56 12.98 4.72 0.91
C ILE A 56 12.92 3.41 0.13
N SER A 57 12.90 2.29 0.85
CA SER A 57 12.85 0.95 0.26
C SER A 57 11.46 0.34 0.19
N LYS A 58 10.51 0.82 1.00
CA LYS A 58 9.13 0.31 1.06
C LYS A 58 8.11 1.43 1.09
N LEU A 59 7.04 1.27 0.34
CA LEU A 59 5.84 2.08 0.46
C LEU A 59 5.09 1.61 1.70
N GLN A 60 5.02 2.44 2.75
CA GLN A 60 4.36 2.10 4.02
C GLN A 60 3.76 3.35 4.68
N ASN A 61 2.80 3.17 5.60
CA ASN A 61 2.20 4.24 6.39
C ASN A 61 1.50 5.35 5.56
N LEU A 62 1.07 5.02 4.34
CA LEU A 62 0.34 5.92 3.44
C LEU A 62 -1.19 5.76 3.55
N HIS A 63 -1.68 4.75 4.25
CA HIS A 63 -3.09 4.36 4.32
C HIS A 63 -4.03 5.42 4.93
N ARG A 64 -3.49 6.38 5.70
CA ARG A 64 -4.25 7.51 6.26
C ARG A 64 -4.36 8.70 5.32
N LEU A 65 -3.55 8.75 4.26
CA LEU A 65 -3.54 9.83 3.29
C LEU A 65 -4.62 9.59 2.22
N LYS A 66 -5.90 9.62 2.63
CA LYS A 66 -7.05 9.31 1.76
C LYS A 66 -7.27 10.34 0.65
N GLU A 67 -6.84 11.60 0.89
CA GLU A 67 -6.95 12.71 -0.05
C GLU A 67 -5.74 12.82 -0.98
N LEU A 68 -4.74 11.92 -0.85
CA LEU A 68 -3.52 11.97 -1.64
C LEU A 68 -3.82 11.77 -3.13
N GLU A 69 -3.53 12.79 -3.93
CA GLU A 69 -3.74 12.83 -5.38
C GLU A 69 -2.44 12.58 -6.15
N TYR A 70 -1.33 13.10 -5.68
CA TYR A 70 -0.03 12.93 -6.29
C TYR A 70 1.03 12.46 -5.29
N LEU A 71 1.66 11.34 -5.60
CA LEU A 71 2.80 10.80 -4.88
C LEU A 71 4.03 10.73 -5.79
N ASN A 72 5.08 11.48 -5.46
CA ASN A 72 6.35 11.43 -6.15
C ASN A 72 7.41 10.72 -5.30
N MET A 73 7.78 9.51 -5.72
CA MET A 73 8.79 8.64 -5.09
C MET A 73 9.98 8.38 -6.02
N ALA A 74 10.20 9.23 -7.04
CA ALA A 74 11.31 9.07 -7.97
C ALA A 74 12.66 9.06 -7.27
N LEU A 75 13.64 8.34 -7.83
CA LEU A 75 15.02 8.26 -7.27
C LEU A 75 15.01 7.78 -5.80
N ASN A 76 14.38 6.66 -5.54
CA ASN A 76 14.39 5.97 -4.25
C ASN A 76 14.84 4.51 -4.39
N ASN A 77 14.70 3.73 -3.33
CA ASN A 77 15.11 2.32 -3.30
C ASN A 77 13.89 1.37 -3.27
N VAL A 78 12.74 1.81 -3.78
CA VAL A 78 11.49 1.01 -3.75
C VAL A 78 11.63 -0.23 -4.61
N THR A 79 11.30 -1.38 -4.04
CA THR A 79 11.39 -2.69 -4.71
C THR A 79 10.05 -3.29 -5.10
N LYS A 80 8.96 -2.97 -4.38
CA LYS A 80 7.60 -3.49 -4.62
C LYS A 80 6.56 -2.37 -4.59
N ILE A 81 5.51 -2.52 -5.38
CA ILE A 81 4.33 -1.65 -5.35
C ILE A 81 3.33 -2.28 -4.39
N GLU A 82 3.20 -1.70 -3.21
CA GLU A 82 2.34 -2.21 -2.15
C GLU A 82 1.81 -1.07 -1.24
N ASN A 83 0.83 -1.36 -0.38
CA ASN A 83 0.34 -0.44 0.66
C ASN A 83 -0.29 0.88 0.16
N LEU A 84 -0.76 0.91 -1.09
CA LEU A 84 -1.46 2.06 -1.68
C LEU A 84 -2.99 1.84 -1.77
N GLN A 85 -3.49 0.70 -1.32
CA GLN A 85 -4.89 0.28 -1.51
C GLN A 85 -5.92 1.22 -0.84
N ARG A 86 -5.50 2.03 0.12
CA ARG A 86 -6.35 3.03 0.80
C ARG A 86 -6.20 4.46 0.25
N CYS A 87 -5.30 4.67 -0.72
CA CYS A 87 -5.12 5.97 -1.38
C CYS A 87 -6.14 6.12 -2.53
N GLU A 88 -7.43 6.17 -2.19
CA GLU A 88 -8.53 6.16 -3.17
C GLU A 88 -8.57 7.40 -4.07
N SER A 89 -7.94 8.49 -3.64
CA SER A 89 -7.86 9.73 -4.41
C SER A 89 -6.63 9.82 -5.31
N LEU A 90 -5.72 8.83 -5.25
CA LEU A 90 -4.47 8.86 -5.98
C LEU A 90 -4.71 8.89 -7.49
N GLN A 91 -4.23 9.95 -8.14
CA GLN A 91 -4.35 10.21 -9.58
C GLN A 91 -3.02 9.99 -10.29
N LYS A 92 -1.92 10.39 -9.65
CA LYS A 92 -0.59 10.31 -10.23
C LYS A 92 0.40 9.66 -9.26
N LEU A 93 1.11 8.64 -9.76
CA LEU A 93 2.16 7.95 -9.03
C LEU A 93 3.46 7.95 -9.85
N ASP A 94 4.51 8.54 -9.30
CA ASP A 94 5.83 8.58 -9.90
C ASP A 94 6.81 7.71 -9.11
N LEU A 95 7.23 6.60 -9.71
CA LEU A 95 8.21 5.65 -9.20
C LEU A 95 9.44 5.57 -10.13
N THR A 96 9.69 6.60 -10.91
CA THR A 96 10.84 6.67 -11.84
C THR A 96 12.15 6.39 -11.12
N MET A 97 13.05 5.63 -11.76
CA MET A 97 14.40 5.32 -11.25
C MET A 97 14.36 4.74 -9.81
N ASN A 98 13.68 3.64 -9.66
CA ASN A 98 13.66 2.81 -8.45
C ASN A 98 14.19 1.38 -8.77
N PHE A 99 13.99 0.43 -7.88
CA PHE A 99 14.47 -0.94 -8.02
C PHE A 99 13.32 -1.96 -8.19
N ILE A 100 12.25 -1.56 -8.86
CA ILE A 100 11.10 -2.41 -9.14
C ILE A 100 11.49 -3.44 -10.22
N THR A 101 11.55 -4.71 -9.87
CA THR A 101 11.98 -5.81 -10.74
C THR A 101 10.83 -6.38 -11.58
N LYS A 102 11.14 -7.27 -12.53
CA LYS A 102 10.12 -8.05 -13.28
C LYS A 102 9.17 -8.79 -12.34
N ALA A 103 9.69 -9.36 -11.25
CA ALA A 103 8.89 -10.06 -10.26
C ALA A 103 7.86 -9.15 -9.59
N SER A 104 8.26 -7.90 -9.33
CA SER A 104 7.39 -6.90 -8.71
C SER A 104 6.27 -6.41 -9.63
N LEU A 105 6.32 -6.69 -10.95
CA LEU A 105 5.16 -6.45 -11.83
C LEU A 105 3.92 -7.24 -11.39
N LEU A 106 4.12 -8.39 -10.73
CA LEU A 106 3.02 -9.18 -10.19
C LEU A 106 2.22 -8.42 -9.11
N THR A 107 2.81 -7.40 -8.48
CA THR A 107 2.14 -6.58 -7.47
C THR A 107 1.42 -5.36 -8.03
N VAL A 108 1.61 -5.05 -9.33
CA VAL A 108 0.97 -3.89 -9.99
C VAL A 108 -0.56 -3.94 -9.88
N HIS A 109 -1.15 -5.14 -9.86
CA HIS A 109 -2.60 -5.30 -9.70
C HIS A 109 -3.16 -4.65 -8.43
N THR A 110 -2.33 -4.41 -7.40
CA THR A 110 -2.76 -3.74 -6.16
C THR A 110 -3.20 -2.29 -6.40
N LEU A 111 -2.73 -1.67 -7.49
CA LEU A 111 -3.14 -0.33 -7.91
C LEU A 111 -4.56 -0.30 -8.51
N ASP A 112 -5.19 -1.45 -8.76
CA ASP A 112 -6.62 -1.51 -9.13
C ASP A 112 -7.52 -0.95 -8.00
N ALA A 113 -7.04 -1.02 -6.76
CA ALA A 113 -7.70 -0.38 -5.61
C ALA A 113 -7.63 1.16 -5.62
N CYS A 114 -6.88 1.78 -6.56
CA CYS A 114 -6.79 3.23 -6.75
C CYS A 114 -7.60 3.63 -8.00
N PRO A 115 -8.92 3.80 -7.94
CA PRO A 115 -9.77 3.95 -9.12
C PRO A 115 -9.54 5.23 -9.91
N LYS A 116 -8.94 6.24 -9.27
CA LYS A 116 -8.62 7.54 -9.89
C LYS A 116 -7.23 7.60 -10.51
N LEU A 117 -6.41 6.52 -10.36
CA LEU A 117 -5.05 6.51 -10.88
C LEU A 117 -5.06 6.51 -12.40
N ASP A 118 -4.68 7.62 -13.00
CA ASP A 118 -4.65 7.81 -14.44
C ASP A 118 -3.23 7.98 -14.99
N ASP A 119 -2.24 8.34 -14.18
CA ASP A 119 -0.87 8.62 -14.59
C ASP A 119 0.16 7.86 -13.75
N LEU A 120 0.88 6.91 -14.36
CA LEU A 120 1.86 6.06 -13.70
C LEU A 120 3.23 6.17 -14.40
N TYR A 121 4.28 6.39 -13.61
CA TYR A 121 5.65 6.41 -14.08
C TYR A 121 6.45 5.29 -13.41
N LEU A 122 7.01 4.40 -14.24
CA LEU A 122 7.86 3.29 -13.82
C LEU A 122 9.18 3.24 -14.64
N MET A 123 9.43 4.24 -15.50
CA MET A 123 10.63 4.29 -16.32
C MET A 123 11.91 4.28 -15.47
N GLY A 124 12.97 3.68 -16.01
CA GLY A 124 14.25 3.56 -15.29
C GLY A 124 14.24 2.52 -14.16
N ASN A 125 13.20 1.67 -14.10
CA ASN A 125 13.17 0.49 -13.23
C ASN A 125 13.52 -0.78 -14.02
N PRO A 126 14.12 -1.80 -13.39
CA PRO A 126 14.40 -3.08 -14.07
C PRO A 126 13.18 -3.77 -14.68
N CYS A 127 11.97 -3.50 -14.18
CA CYS A 127 10.74 -4.03 -14.76
C CYS A 127 10.45 -3.51 -16.17
N ALA A 128 10.91 -2.32 -16.52
CA ALA A 128 10.70 -1.70 -17.83
C ALA A 128 11.46 -2.42 -18.96
N ASP A 129 12.51 -3.18 -18.63
CA ASP A 129 13.29 -3.97 -19.59
C ASP A 129 12.55 -5.24 -20.05
N PHE A 130 11.47 -5.63 -19.37
CA PHE A 130 10.64 -6.75 -19.80
C PHE A 130 9.91 -6.42 -21.10
N GLY A 131 10.12 -7.20 -22.16
CA GLY A 131 9.56 -6.91 -23.49
C GLY A 131 8.02 -6.95 -23.60
N GLY A 132 7.31 -7.31 -22.53
CA GLY A 132 5.84 -7.25 -22.39
C GLY A 132 5.36 -6.23 -21.37
N TYR A 133 6.27 -5.43 -20.81
CA TYR A 133 6.01 -4.52 -19.70
C TYR A 133 4.78 -3.62 -19.93
N ARG A 134 4.79 -2.85 -21.03
CA ARG A 134 3.72 -1.88 -21.30
C ARG A 134 2.35 -2.56 -21.50
N ALA A 135 2.31 -3.65 -22.25
CA ALA A 135 1.08 -4.42 -22.47
C ALA A 135 0.59 -5.06 -21.16
N PHE A 136 1.50 -5.54 -20.30
CA PHE A 136 1.16 -6.09 -19.00
C PHE A 136 0.52 -5.04 -18.08
N VAL A 137 1.17 -3.88 -17.92
CA VAL A 137 0.68 -2.81 -17.03
C VAL A 137 -0.66 -2.25 -17.51
N ILE A 138 -0.79 -1.93 -18.81
CA ILE A 138 -2.05 -1.41 -19.39
C ILE A 138 -3.17 -2.45 -19.34
N GLY A 139 -2.86 -3.72 -19.55
CA GLY A 139 -3.83 -4.81 -19.48
C GLY A 139 -4.33 -5.07 -18.06
N THR A 140 -3.46 -4.86 -17.06
CA THR A 140 -3.77 -5.05 -15.63
C THR A 140 -4.53 -3.85 -15.05
N LEU A 141 -4.23 -2.62 -15.47
CA LEU A 141 -4.80 -1.38 -14.93
C LEU A 141 -5.72 -0.69 -15.97
N PRO A 142 -7.00 -1.02 -16.00
CA PRO A 142 -7.94 -0.48 -17.00
C PRO A 142 -8.20 1.03 -16.83
N GLN A 143 -8.02 1.58 -15.63
CA GLN A 143 -8.20 3.00 -15.33
C GLN A 143 -7.08 3.89 -15.88
N LEU A 144 -5.89 3.34 -16.16
CA LEU A 144 -4.70 4.10 -16.52
C LEU A 144 -4.85 4.83 -17.86
N ARG A 145 -4.57 6.13 -17.88
CA ARG A 145 -4.59 6.97 -19.09
C ARG A 145 -3.21 7.22 -19.67
N ARG A 146 -2.20 7.32 -18.81
CA ARG A 146 -0.81 7.54 -19.21
C ARG A 146 0.12 6.58 -18.50
N LEU A 147 1.08 6.06 -19.24
CA LEU A 147 2.16 5.22 -18.70
C LEU A 147 3.49 5.76 -19.22
N ASP A 148 4.38 6.12 -18.31
CA ASP A 148 5.71 6.67 -18.63
C ASP A 148 5.65 7.90 -19.56
N GLY A 149 4.69 8.79 -19.29
CA GLY A 149 4.47 10.00 -20.08
C GLY A 149 3.85 9.79 -21.46
N LYS A 150 3.50 8.55 -21.82
CA LYS A 150 2.84 8.23 -23.09
C LYS A 150 1.37 7.91 -22.86
N ASP A 151 0.49 8.56 -23.61
CA ASP A 151 -0.94 8.29 -23.57
C ASP A 151 -1.24 6.84 -23.95
N VAL A 152 -2.23 6.25 -23.29
CA VAL A 152 -2.77 4.93 -23.60
C VAL A 152 -3.95 5.08 -24.54
N THR A 153 -3.78 4.67 -25.79
CA THR A 153 -4.86 4.75 -26.79
C THR A 153 -5.92 3.67 -26.54
N PRO A 154 -7.19 3.90 -26.95
CA PRO A 154 -8.24 2.89 -26.87
C PRO A 154 -7.89 1.58 -27.56
N SER A 155 -7.25 1.65 -28.74
CA SER A 155 -6.78 0.47 -29.48
C SER A 155 -5.72 -0.30 -28.73
N GLU A 156 -4.74 0.40 -28.15
CA GLU A 156 -3.69 -0.19 -27.31
C GLU A 156 -4.27 -0.90 -26.09
N ARG A 157 -5.28 -0.29 -25.43
CA ARG A 157 -5.96 -0.90 -24.28
C ARG A 157 -6.66 -2.21 -24.64
N ILE A 158 -7.35 -2.24 -25.78
CA ILE A 158 -8.03 -3.46 -26.27
C ILE A 158 -7.00 -4.56 -26.54
N LEU A 159 -5.93 -4.23 -27.28
CA LEU A 159 -4.85 -5.16 -27.59
C LEU A 159 -4.16 -5.68 -26.34
N SER A 160 -3.79 -4.78 -25.42
CA SER A 160 -3.14 -5.15 -24.15
C SER A 160 -4.01 -6.10 -23.32
N LYS A 161 -5.33 -5.87 -23.28
CA LYS A 161 -6.26 -6.75 -22.57
C LYS A 161 -6.36 -8.14 -23.22
N GLN A 162 -6.33 -8.22 -24.57
CA GLN A 162 -6.33 -9.49 -25.29
C GLN A 162 -5.02 -10.25 -25.13
N GLU A 163 -3.89 -9.54 -25.10
CA GLU A 163 -2.57 -10.13 -24.97
C GLU A 163 -2.18 -10.45 -23.51
N LEU A 164 -2.88 -9.88 -22.53
CA LEU A 164 -2.55 -10.01 -21.11
C LEU A 164 -2.29 -11.47 -20.66
N PRO A 165 -3.12 -12.47 -21.01
CA PRO A 165 -2.86 -13.85 -20.59
C PRO A 165 -1.53 -14.38 -21.13
N ARG A 166 -1.24 -14.10 -22.40
CA ARG A 166 0.01 -14.53 -23.07
C ARG A 166 1.23 -13.84 -22.49
N VAL A 167 1.13 -12.54 -22.21
CA VAL A 167 2.22 -11.76 -21.62
C VAL A 167 2.47 -12.21 -20.19
N THR A 168 1.41 -12.49 -19.42
CA THR A 168 1.51 -13.03 -18.05
C THR A 168 2.19 -14.39 -18.03
N GLU A 169 1.82 -15.30 -18.93
CA GLU A 169 2.45 -16.61 -19.05
C GLU A 169 3.95 -16.49 -19.38
N ARG A 170 4.30 -15.57 -20.30
CA ARG A 170 5.70 -15.29 -20.63
C ARG A 170 6.46 -14.73 -19.43
N LEU A 171 5.88 -13.79 -18.69
CA LEU A 171 6.46 -13.24 -17.46
C LEU A 171 6.71 -14.36 -16.44
N MET A 172 5.72 -15.21 -16.19
CA MET A 172 5.83 -16.33 -15.26
C MET A 172 6.91 -17.34 -15.69
N LYS A 173 7.04 -17.60 -16.99
CA LYS A 173 8.08 -18.49 -17.53
C LYS A 173 9.48 -17.89 -17.32
N GLU A 174 9.66 -16.60 -17.60
CA GLU A 174 10.93 -15.90 -17.36
C GLU A 174 11.30 -15.90 -15.87
N LEU A 175 10.35 -15.61 -14.97
CA LEU A 175 10.59 -15.60 -13.52
C LEU A 175 10.99 -16.98 -13.00
N ARG A 176 10.37 -18.06 -13.51
CA ARG A 176 10.76 -19.44 -13.15
C ARG A 176 12.17 -19.78 -13.65
N ALA A 177 12.51 -19.32 -14.85
CA ALA A 177 13.86 -19.51 -15.40
C ALA A 177 14.93 -18.76 -14.60
N ASP A 178 14.57 -17.59 -14.08
CA ASP A 178 15.44 -16.78 -13.19
C ASP A 178 15.48 -17.34 -11.74
N GLY A 179 14.75 -18.42 -11.43
CA GLY A 179 14.70 -19.05 -10.11
C GLY A 179 13.95 -18.24 -9.06
N VAL A 180 13.07 -17.32 -9.47
CA VAL A 180 12.29 -16.48 -8.57
C VAL A 180 11.12 -17.27 -8.00
N ASP A 181 10.91 -17.19 -6.68
CA ASP A 181 9.71 -17.69 -6.04
C ASP A 181 8.53 -16.74 -6.35
N ILE A 182 7.61 -17.23 -7.18
CA ILE A 182 6.46 -16.46 -7.65
C ILE A 182 5.47 -16.18 -6.51
N GLU A 183 5.31 -17.12 -5.56
CA GLU A 183 4.40 -16.93 -4.44
C GLU A 183 4.91 -15.81 -3.51
N GLU A 184 6.20 -15.78 -3.22
CA GLU A 184 6.81 -14.72 -2.45
C GLU A 184 6.83 -13.38 -3.21
N ALA A 185 7.09 -13.40 -4.51
CA ALA A 185 7.09 -12.22 -5.36
C ALA A 185 5.70 -11.57 -5.46
N SER A 186 4.64 -12.36 -5.55
CA SER A 186 3.25 -11.90 -5.63
C SER A 186 2.64 -11.55 -4.26
N ARG A 187 3.30 -11.96 -3.17
CA ARG A 187 2.81 -11.67 -1.82
C ARG A 187 2.87 -10.17 -1.56
N VAL A 188 1.72 -9.59 -1.33
CA VAL A 188 1.52 -8.18 -0.95
C VAL A 188 0.95 -8.18 0.47
N SER A 189 1.34 -7.19 1.27
CA SER A 189 0.68 -6.94 2.55
C SER A 189 -0.81 -6.73 2.28
N ASP A 190 -1.65 -7.63 2.78
CA ASP A 190 -3.10 -7.54 2.55
C ASP A 190 -3.61 -6.27 3.25
N ALA A 191 -4.44 -5.47 2.57
CA ALA A 191 -5.08 -4.30 3.18
C ALA A 191 -5.91 -4.66 4.44
N ARG A 192 -6.23 -5.95 4.60
CA ARG A 192 -6.89 -6.50 5.79
C ARG A 192 -5.94 -6.68 6.98
N ASP A 193 -4.63 -6.84 6.71
CA ASP A 193 -3.59 -6.93 7.77
C ASP A 193 -3.25 -5.56 8.35
N LEU A 194 -3.57 -4.49 7.61
CA LEU A 194 -3.58 -3.12 8.11
C LEU A 194 -4.86 -2.84 8.89
N GLY A 195 -5.22 -3.60 9.90
CA GLY A 195 -6.45 -3.47 10.69
C GLY A 195 -6.95 -2.01 10.83
N PRO A 196 -8.14 -1.74 11.32
CA PRO A 196 -8.54 -0.37 11.63
C PRO A 196 -7.49 0.17 12.60
N ASP A 197 -6.86 1.29 12.24
CA ASP A 197 -5.86 1.94 13.08
C ASP A 197 -6.44 2.17 14.47
N GLU A 198 -5.67 1.89 15.52
CA GLU A 198 -6.14 2.09 16.91
C GLU A 198 -6.67 3.51 17.13
N ASP A 199 -6.08 4.51 16.44
CA ASP A 199 -6.54 5.90 16.52
C ASP A 199 -7.84 6.14 15.75
N ASP A 200 -8.08 5.49 14.59
CA ASP A 200 -9.37 5.54 13.89
C ASP A 200 -10.48 4.94 14.77
N ILE A 201 -10.15 3.88 15.51
CA ILE A 201 -11.06 3.28 16.49
C ILE A 201 -11.28 4.23 17.66
N ALA A 202 -10.24 4.86 18.19
CA ALA A 202 -10.34 5.79 19.30
C ALA A 202 -11.15 7.04 18.92
N GLU A 203 -10.95 7.58 17.70
CA GLU A 203 -11.71 8.73 17.18
C GLU A 203 -13.19 8.39 17.02
N VAL A 204 -13.52 7.22 16.45
CA VAL A 204 -14.91 6.76 16.30
C VAL A 204 -15.54 6.44 17.66
N LEU A 205 -14.79 5.92 18.63
CA LEU A 205 -15.29 5.66 19.98
C LEU A 205 -15.49 6.95 20.79
N ALA A 206 -14.75 8.00 20.49
CA ALA A 206 -14.91 9.33 21.11
C ALA A 206 -16.13 10.10 20.57
N MET A 207 -16.67 9.69 19.40
CA MET A 207 -17.91 10.29 18.86
C MET A 207 -19.15 9.85 19.66
N PRO A 208 -20.20 10.70 19.76
CA PRO A 208 -21.50 10.30 20.29
C PRO A 208 -22.05 9.06 19.58
N GLU A 209 -22.76 8.17 20.27
CA GLU A 209 -23.18 6.88 19.69
C GLU A 209 -24.10 7.01 18.47
N ASP A 210 -24.87 8.06 18.40
CA ASP A 210 -25.79 8.43 17.32
C ASP A 210 -25.09 9.00 16.08
N GLU A 211 -23.87 9.53 16.23
CA GLU A 211 -23.07 10.09 15.12
C GLU A 211 -22.02 9.12 14.58
N ARG A 212 -21.85 7.93 15.19
CA ARG A 212 -20.81 6.96 14.78
C ARG A 212 -21.13 6.37 13.42
N PRO A 213 -20.23 6.49 12.42
CA PRO A 213 -20.41 5.82 11.14
C PRO A 213 -20.37 4.30 11.33
N TRP A 214 -21.45 3.61 11.03
CA TRP A 214 -21.55 2.14 11.08
C TRP A 214 -20.86 1.49 9.88
N THR A 215 -19.54 1.59 9.79
CA THR A 215 -18.75 0.87 8.78
C THR A 215 -18.51 -0.58 9.22
N ALA A 216 -18.21 -1.47 8.26
CA ALA A 216 -17.86 -2.86 8.55
C ALA A 216 -16.65 -2.96 9.51
N ALA A 217 -15.71 -2.02 9.43
CA ALA A 217 -14.54 -1.92 10.33
C ALA A 217 -14.95 -1.65 11.78
N THR A 218 -15.92 -0.76 12.01
CA THR A 218 -16.44 -0.46 13.36
C THR A 218 -17.16 -1.66 13.97
N ARG A 219 -17.84 -2.49 13.14
CA ARG A 219 -18.46 -3.74 13.61
C ARG A 219 -17.42 -4.78 14.04
N VAL A 220 -16.30 -4.89 13.32
CA VAL A 220 -15.19 -5.82 13.66
C VAL A 220 -14.50 -5.39 14.95
N ALA A 221 -14.23 -4.09 15.14
CA ALA A 221 -13.65 -3.55 16.36
C ALA A 221 -14.57 -3.78 17.58
N LYS A 222 -15.87 -3.51 17.45
CA LYS A 222 -16.86 -3.78 18.52
C LYS A 222 -16.95 -5.27 18.86
N LYS A 223 -16.78 -6.16 17.87
CA LYS A 223 -16.77 -7.62 18.09
C LYS A 223 -15.47 -8.10 18.77
N ALA A 224 -14.34 -7.50 18.46
CA ALA A 224 -13.05 -7.79 19.10
C ALA A 224 -13.03 -7.34 20.58
N LEU A 225 -13.58 -6.15 20.87
CA LEU A 225 -13.69 -5.62 22.23
C LEU A 225 -14.78 -6.31 23.07
N ALA A 226 -15.79 -6.90 22.44
CA ALA A 226 -16.88 -7.62 23.11
C ALA A 226 -16.60 -9.10 23.37
N SER A 227 -15.48 -9.64 22.87
CA SER A 227 -15.06 -11.02 23.19
C SER A 227 -14.39 -11.05 24.55
N PRO A 228 -15.01 -11.64 25.59
CA PRO A 228 -14.33 -11.83 26.87
C PRO A 228 -13.14 -12.75 26.63
N MET A 229 -11.97 -12.32 27.10
CA MET A 229 -10.79 -13.17 27.18
C MET A 229 -11.22 -14.50 27.80
N ALA A 230 -11.17 -15.57 27.02
CA ALA A 230 -11.41 -16.92 27.53
C ALA A 230 -10.36 -17.18 28.62
N SER A 231 -10.81 -17.07 29.84
CA SER A 231 -10.06 -17.50 31.05
C SER A 231 -9.56 -18.92 30.81
N ALA A 232 -8.26 -19.08 30.76
CA ALA A 232 -7.61 -20.37 30.72
C ALA A 232 -7.96 -21.10 32.03
N ALA A 233 -8.89 -22.03 31.97
CA ALA A 233 -9.16 -22.95 33.06
C ALA A 233 -8.00 -23.97 33.15
N PRO A 234 -7.47 -24.26 34.36
CA PRO A 234 -6.39 -25.21 34.52
C PRO A 234 -6.87 -26.64 34.23
N CYS A 235 -6.08 -27.33 33.44
CA CYS A 235 -6.24 -28.74 33.07
C CYS A 235 -6.22 -29.63 34.36
N ALA A 236 -7.39 -30.08 34.80
CA ALA A 236 -7.48 -31.08 35.89
C ALA A 236 -7.17 -32.46 35.31
N VAL A 237 -6.01 -32.97 35.71
CA VAL A 237 -5.60 -34.36 35.48
C VAL A 237 -6.54 -35.27 36.29
N ARG A 238 -7.46 -35.97 35.57
CA ARG A 238 -8.27 -37.04 36.15
C ARG A 238 -7.49 -38.36 36.08
N ALA A 239 -6.99 -38.79 37.22
CA ALA A 239 -6.47 -40.12 37.47
C ALA A 239 -7.54 -41.18 37.22
N ARG A 240 -7.23 -42.14 36.32
CA ARG A 240 -8.05 -43.34 36.10
C ARG A 240 -7.68 -44.38 37.16
N GLY A 241 -8.53 -44.53 38.17
CA GLY A 241 -8.53 -45.68 39.06
C GLY A 241 -9.12 -46.90 38.32
N ARG A 242 -8.35 -47.98 38.28
CA ARG A 242 -8.81 -49.33 37.91
C ARG A 242 -9.60 -49.92 39.08
N ALA A 243 -10.75 -50.48 38.80
CA ALA A 243 -11.33 -51.56 39.58
C ALA A 243 -12.02 -52.56 38.64
N ARG A 244 -11.52 -53.78 38.62
CA ARG A 244 -12.28 -54.96 38.20
C ARG A 244 -13.01 -55.51 39.40
N PRO A 245 -14.16 -56.11 39.22
CA PRO A 245 -14.50 -57.31 40.00
C PRO A 245 -14.77 -58.54 39.14
N ALA A 246 -14.54 -59.65 39.76
CA ALA A 246 -14.80 -60.98 39.33
C ALA A 246 -16.29 -61.35 39.35
N ARG A 247 -16.73 -62.07 38.47
CA ARG A 247 -17.40 -63.36 38.23
C ARG A 247 -18.24 -63.33 37.00
#